data_511f849d98e51d1b350bb170594cab58
#
_entry.id   511f849d98e51d1b350bb170594cab58
#
_cell.length_a   1.000
_cell.length_b   1.000
_cell.length_c   1.000
_cell.angle_alpha   90.00
_cell.angle_beta   90.00
_cell.angle_gamma   90.00
#
_symmetry.space_group_name_H-M   'P 1'
#
loop_
_entity.id
_entity.type
_entity.pdbx_description
1 polymer ?
#
loop_
_entity_poly.entity_id
_entity_poly.type
_entity_poly.pdbx_seq_one_letter_code
_entity_poly.pdbx_strand_id
1 'polypeptide(L)'
;MINNSIKKINYNNKFDKISKHWSPKIIAELNNYEFKLAKFKGDFIRHHHPETDEAFIVIEGEICIEFDYKTEIIKSGEMIVVPKGVPHKPYSKKEAKVLIIEPRGVVNTGNISNELTLSSHNWI
;
A
#
# COMPACT_ATOMS: atom_id res chain seq x y z
N MET A 1 -13.24 -1.48 -18.17
CA MET A 1 -12.81 -2.28 -19.30
C MET A 1 -11.78 -3.30 -18.85
N ILE A 2 -11.92 -4.50 -19.33
CA ILE A 2 -11.01 -5.57 -18.97
C ILE A 2 -9.86 -5.60 -19.97
N ASN A 3 -8.65 -5.58 -19.45
CA ASN A 3 -7.49 -5.81 -20.27
C ASN A 3 -7.35 -7.31 -20.51
N ASN A 4 -7.56 -7.75 -21.74
CA ASN A 4 -7.48 -9.15 -22.10
C ASN A 4 -6.06 -9.66 -22.35
N SER A 5 -5.07 -8.77 -22.29
CA SER A 5 -3.67 -9.17 -22.41
C SER A 5 -3.22 -9.90 -21.18
N ILE A 6 -2.64 -11.08 -21.37
CA ILE A 6 -2.05 -11.83 -20.26
C ILE A 6 -0.56 -11.55 -20.30
N LYS A 7 -0.10 -10.73 -19.36
CA LYS A 7 1.31 -10.33 -19.31
C LYS A 7 1.84 -10.49 -17.90
N LYS A 8 3.07 -10.96 -17.80
CA LYS A 8 3.76 -10.92 -16.51
C LYS A 8 4.07 -9.48 -16.14
N ILE A 9 4.11 -9.20 -14.85
CA ILE A 9 4.43 -7.89 -14.29
C ILE A 9 5.73 -8.02 -13.52
N ASN A 10 6.68 -7.17 -13.86
CA ASN A 10 7.95 -7.09 -13.15
C ASN A 10 7.87 -5.92 -12.17
N TYR A 11 7.97 -6.19 -10.88
CA TYR A 11 7.83 -5.17 -9.86
C TYR A 11 8.88 -4.07 -9.99
N ASN A 12 10.14 -4.43 -10.24
CA ASN A 12 11.19 -3.43 -10.36
C ASN A 12 10.94 -2.47 -11.50
N ASN A 13 10.49 -2.97 -12.65
CA ASN A 13 10.16 -2.12 -13.78
C ASN A 13 9.05 -1.14 -13.44
N LYS A 14 8.07 -1.58 -12.65
CA LYS A 14 6.97 -0.72 -12.22
C LYS A 14 7.42 0.30 -11.18
N PHE A 15 8.23 -0.11 -10.22
CA PHE A 15 8.77 0.81 -9.22
C PHE A 15 9.59 1.94 -9.85
N ASP A 16 10.29 1.66 -10.95
CA ASP A 16 11.07 2.70 -11.65
C ASP A 16 10.19 3.84 -12.16
N LYS A 17 8.90 3.61 -12.31
CA LYS A 17 7.93 4.63 -12.73
C LYS A 17 7.34 5.41 -11.58
N ILE A 18 7.65 5.06 -10.34
CA ILE A 18 7.11 5.72 -9.16
C ILE A 18 8.14 6.69 -8.62
N SER A 19 7.81 7.99 -8.62
CA SER A 19 8.71 9.04 -8.14
C SER A 19 8.32 9.60 -6.78
N LYS A 20 7.04 9.49 -6.40
CA LYS A 20 6.54 10.05 -5.13
C LYS A 20 6.41 8.97 -4.08
N HIS A 21 6.74 9.32 -2.84
CA HIS A 21 6.44 8.48 -1.69
C HIS A 21 4.96 8.58 -1.33
N TRP A 22 4.42 7.52 -0.75
CA TRP A 22 3.03 7.45 -0.27
C TRP A 22 1.99 7.67 -1.37
N SER A 23 2.32 7.29 -2.58
CA SER A 23 1.45 7.44 -3.75
C SER A 23 1.28 6.09 -4.46
N PRO A 24 0.40 5.23 -3.95
CA PRO A 24 0.19 3.91 -4.53
C PRO A 24 -0.26 3.96 -5.98
N LYS A 25 0.26 3.04 -6.78
CA LYS A 25 -0.09 2.89 -8.19
C LYS A 25 -0.59 1.49 -8.45
N ILE A 26 -1.69 1.38 -9.18
CA ILE A 26 -2.32 0.10 -9.49
C ILE A 26 -1.52 -0.59 -10.59
N ILE A 27 -1.18 -1.86 -10.38
CA ILE A 27 -0.47 -2.67 -11.38
C ILE A 27 -1.30 -3.84 -11.88
N ALA A 28 -2.30 -4.27 -11.13
CA ALA A 28 -3.13 -5.42 -11.50
C ALA A 28 -4.41 -5.43 -10.68
N GLU A 29 -5.38 -6.18 -11.18
CA GLU A 29 -6.60 -6.50 -10.43
C GLU A 29 -6.81 -8.01 -10.41
N LEU A 30 -7.37 -8.48 -9.31
CA LEU A 30 -7.83 -9.85 -9.15
C LEU A 30 -9.21 -9.78 -8.53
N ASN A 31 -10.24 -10.15 -9.31
CA ASN A 31 -11.63 -9.93 -8.93
C ASN A 31 -11.85 -8.43 -8.63
N ASN A 32 -12.36 -8.08 -7.47
CA ASN A 32 -12.52 -6.67 -7.07
C ASN A 32 -11.36 -6.14 -6.23
N TYR A 33 -10.25 -6.86 -6.19
CA TYR A 33 -9.06 -6.44 -5.45
C TYR A 33 -8.06 -5.79 -6.39
N GLU A 34 -7.40 -4.74 -5.89
CA GLU A 34 -6.33 -4.05 -6.59
C GLU A 34 -5.00 -4.37 -5.96
N PHE A 35 -4.01 -4.62 -6.82
CA PHE A 35 -2.62 -4.77 -6.43
C PHE A 35 -1.94 -3.44 -6.73
N LYS A 36 -1.37 -2.83 -5.69
CA LYS A 36 -0.76 -1.50 -5.79
C LYS A 36 0.69 -1.56 -5.35
N LEU A 37 1.55 -0.83 -6.04
CA LEU A 37 2.92 -0.63 -5.58
C LEU A 37 3.07 0.78 -5.03
N ALA A 38 3.81 0.90 -3.94
CA ALA A 38 4.11 2.19 -3.34
C ALA A 38 5.53 2.20 -2.78
N LYS A 39 6.13 3.38 -2.78
CA LYS A 39 7.38 3.64 -2.08
C LYS A 39 7.08 4.36 -0.79
N PHE A 40 7.58 3.82 0.31
CA PHE A 40 7.41 4.40 1.64
C PHE A 40 8.72 5.02 2.09
N LYS A 41 8.63 6.21 2.68
CA LYS A 41 9.77 6.86 3.34
C LYS A 41 9.23 7.92 4.28
N GLY A 42 9.72 7.93 5.54
CA GLY A 42 9.22 8.82 6.56
C GLY A 42 7.90 8.31 7.14
N ASP A 43 7.13 9.21 7.70
CA ASP A 43 5.88 8.90 8.37
C ASP A 43 4.69 9.03 7.45
N PHE A 44 3.76 8.08 7.57
CA PHE A 44 2.41 8.26 7.08
C PHE A 44 1.51 8.62 8.25
N ILE A 45 0.22 8.82 8.00
CA ILE A 45 -0.70 9.18 9.06
C ILE A 45 -1.29 7.94 9.73
N ARG A 46 -1.72 8.11 10.98
CA ARG A 46 -2.49 7.10 11.68
C ARG A 46 -3.92 7.15 11.18
N HIS A 47 -4.44 6.00 10.74
CA HIS A 47 -5.76 5.90 10.15
C HIS A 47 -6.29 4.47 10.24
N HIS A 48 -7.53 4.26 9.85
CA HIS A 48 -8.08 2.92 9.68
C HIS A 48 -9.00 2.89 8.45
N HIS A 49 -9.24 1.69 7.96
CA HIS A 49 -10.20 1.44 6.89
C HIS A 49 -11.41 0.76 7.53
N PRO A 50 -12.57 1.45 7.62
CA PRO A 50 -13.70 0.94 8.42
C PRO A 50 -14.25 -0.39 7.96
N GLU A 51 -14.19 -0.69 6.66
CA GLU A 51 -14.90 -1.82 6.08
C GLU A 51 -14.05 -2.80 5.31
N THR A 52 -12.74 -2.57 5.23
CA THR A 52 -11.86 -3.41 4.40
C THR A 52 -10.58 -3.78 5.12
N ASP A 53 -10.11 -4.98 4.84
CA ASP A 53 -8.77 -5.42 5.23
C ASP A 53 -7.76 -4.89 4.23
N GLU A 54 -6.51 -4.76 4.68
CA GLU A 54 -5.41 -4.30 3.83
C GLU A 54 -4.19 -5.16 4.06
N ALA A 55 -3.58 -5.66 2.97
CA ALA A 55 -2.36 -6.43 3.05
C ALA A 55 -1.17 -5.58 2.61
N PHE A 56 -0.09 -5.64 3.40
CA PHE A 56 1.20 -5.03 3.07
C PHE A 56 2.22 -6.14 2.87
N ILE A 57 2.85 -6.17 1.72
CA ILE A 57 3.89 -7.14 1.38
C ILE A 57 5.15 -6.35 1.07
N VAL A 58 6.21 -6.55 1.83
CA VAL A 58 7.45 -5.80 1.63
C VAL A 58 8.30 -6.49 0.58
N ILE A 59 8.55 -5.79 -0.51
CA ILE A 59 9.37 -6.29 -1.63
C ILE A 59 10.84 -5.96 -1.39
N GLU A 60 11.11 -4.75 -0.90
CA GLU A 60 12.48 -4.31 -0.63
C GLU A 60 12.49 -3.35 0.55
N GLY A 61 13.47 -3.50 1.42
CA GLY A 61 13.61 -2.65 2.58
C GLY A 61 12.81 -3.18 3.78
N GLU A 62 12.36 -2.26 4.60
CA GLU A 62 11.71 -2.57 5.87
C GLU A 62 10.72 -1.46 6.19
N ILE A 63 9.53 -1.84 6.64
CA ILE A 63 8.53 -0.88 7.13
C ILE A 63 8.17 -1.20 8.56
N CYS A 64 7.67 -0.19 9.26
CA CYS A 64 7.07 -0.34 10.57
C CYS A 64 5.61 0.04 10.49
N ILE A 65 4.76 -0.68 11.21
CA ILE A 65 3.35 -0.32 11.35
C ILE A 65 3.06 -0.27 12.84
N GLU A 66 2.70 0.92 13.32
CA GLU A 66 2.37 1.16 14.71
C GLU A 66 0.88 0.96 14.93
N PHE A 67 0.56 0.07 15.86
CA PHE A 67 -0.80 -0.18 16.35
C PHE A 67 -0.96 0.44 17.74
N ASP A 68 -2.14 0.31 18.35
CA ASP A 68 -2.40 0.92 19.66
C ASP A 68 -1.49 0.40 20.76
N TYR A 69 -1.08 -0.87 20.69
CA TYR A 69 -0.32 -1.51 21.76
C TYR A 69 0.89 -2.30 21.31
N LYS A 70 1.26 -2.16 20.04
CA LYS A 70 2.50 -2.77 19.52
C LYS A 70 2.89 -2.14 18.20
N THR A 71 4.14 -2.32 17.83
CA THR A 71 4.65 -1.97 16.50
C THR A 71 5.18 -3.25 15.86
N GLU A 72 4.72 -3.54 14.64
CA GLU A 72 5.28 -4.63 13.85
C GLU A 72 6.31 -4.09 12.88
N ILE A 73 7.40 -4.81 12.73
CA ILE A 73 8.43 -4.53 11.73
C ILE A 73 8.31 -5.60 10.66
N ILE A 74 8.09 -5.18 9.42
CA ILE A 74 7.91 -6.08 8.28
C ILE A 74 9.09 -5.87 7.33
N LYS A 75 9.84 -6.93 7.11
CA LYS A 75 11.05 -6.90 6.28
C LYS A 75 10.78 -7.49 4.91
N SER A 76 11.75 -7.30 4.01
CA SER A 76 11.68 -7.86 2.66
C SER A 76 11.31 -9.36 2.70
N GLY A 77 10.29 -9.75 1.92
CA GLY A 77 9.79 -11.12 1.89
C GLY A 77 8.74 -11.42 2.95
N GLU A 78 8.38 -10.44 3.78
CA GLU A 78 7.38 -10.60 4.83
C GLU A 78 6.12 -9.81 4.50
N MET A 79 5.01 -10.19 5.10
CA MET A 79 3.73 -9.51 4.90
C MET A 79 2.97 -9.40 6.21
N ILE A 80 1.99 -8.49 6.22
CA ILE A 80 1.04 -8.37 7.30
C ILE A 80 -0.34 -8.03 6.70
N VAL A 81 -1.39 -8.56 7.31
CA VAL A 81 -2.76 -8.14 6.99
C VAL A 81 -3.29 -7.32 8.15
N VAL A 82 -3.68 -6.08 7.86
CA VAL A 82 -4.32 -5.20 8.83
C VAL A 82 -5.83 -5.38 8.68
N PRO A 83 -6.51 -5.92 9.71
CA PRO A 83 -7.95 -6.10 9.63
C PRO A 83 -8.69 -4.77 9.57
N LYS A 84 -9.88 -4.80 8.97
CA LYS A 84 -10.76 -3.63 8.94
C LYS A 84 -10.96 -3.05 10.33
N GLY A 85 -11.05 -1.73 10.40
CA GLY A 85 -11.31 -1.01 11.64
C GLY A 85 -10.11 -0.85 12.57
N VAL A 86 -8.98 -1.46 12.28
CA VAL A 86 -7.80 -1.39 13.16
C VAL A 86 -6.98 -0.15 12.82
N PRO A 87 -6.85 0.80 13.77
CA PRO A 87 -6.01 1.98 13.55
C PRO A 87 -4.55 1.59 13.41
N HIS A 88 -3.88 2.19 12.45
CA HIS A 88 -2.47 1.89 12.20
C HIS A 88 -1.75 3.09 11.58
N LYS A 89 -0.46 3.18 11.87
CA LYS A 89 0.41 4.22 11.33
C LYS A 89 1.63 3.57 10.68
N PRO A 90 1.69 3.53 9.35
CA PRO A 90 2.88 3.04 8.65
C PRO A 90 3.98 4.10 8.65
N TYR A 91 5.23 3.65 8.74
CA TYR A 91 6.38 4.52 8.55
C TYR A 91 7.60 3.71 8.12
N SER A 92 8.59 4.39 7.58
CA SER A 92 9.83 3.76 7.15
C SER A 92 10.97 4.77 7.25
N LYS A 93 12.07 4.40 7.89
CA LYS A 93 13.22 5.29 8.04
C LYS A 93 13.93 5.52 6.71
N LYS A 94 14.06 4.45 5.92
CA LYS A 94 14.66 4.47 4.59
C LYS A 94 13.59 4.12 3.59
N GLU A 95 13.83 4.43 2.32
CA GLU A 95 12.88 4.06 1.28
C GLU A 95 12.64 2.55 1.27
N ALA A 96 11.37 2.17 1.27
CA ALA A 96 10.94 0.80 1.17
C ALA A 96 9.99 0.66 -0.01
N LYS A 97 9.99 -0.52 -0.63
CA LYS A 97 9.12 -0.85 -1.76
C LYS A 97 8.10 -1.87 -1.31
N VAL A 98 6.83 -1.53 -1.47
CA VAL A 98 5.72 -2.26 -0.87
C VAL A 98 4.67 -2.59 -1.92
N LEU A 99 4.16 -3.81 -1.86
CA LEU A 99 2.96 -4.23 -2.58
C LEU A 99 1.79 -4.19 -1.60
N ILE A 100 0.73 -3.48 -1.97
CA ILE A 100 -0.48 -3.36 -1.18
C ILE A 100 -1.61 -4.05 -1.94
N ILE A 101 -2.38 -4.87 -1.24
CA ILE A 101 -3.56 -5.53 -1.81
C ILE A 101 -4.77 -5.13 -0.99
N GLU A 102 -5.79 -4.58 -1.66
CA GLU A 102 -7.01 -4.12 -1.01
C GLU A 102 -8.13 -4.01 -2.04
N PRO A 103 -9.40 -3.97 -1.60
CA PRO A 103 -10.52 -3.82 -2.52
C PRO A 103 -10.43 -2.52 -3.31
N ARG A 104 -11.05 -2.53 -4.49
CA ARG A 104 -11.14 -1.36 -5.36
C ARG A 104 -11.82 -0.21 -4.63
N GLY A 105 -11.31 1.01 -4.84
CA GLY A 105 -11.95 2.23 -4.34
C GLY A 105 -11.57 2.62 -2.92
N VAL A 106 -10.65 1.92 -2.29
CA VAL A 106 -10.20 2.28 -0.94
C VAL A 106 -9.31 3.52 -1.01
N VAL A 107 -9.62 4.51 -0.16
CA VAL A 107 -8.84 5.75 -0.05
C VAL A 107 -7.58 5.47 0.76
N ASN A 108 -6.42 5.94 0.29
CA ASN A 108 -5.13 5.63 0.91
C ASN A 108 -5.01 6.05 2.38
N THR A 109 -5.69 7.11 2.79
CA THR A 109 -5.67 7.61 4.17
C THR A 109 -6.88 7.14 4.99
N GLY A 110 -7.68 6.20 4.48
CA GLY A 110 -8.79 5.61 5.19
C GLY A 110 -9.82 6.63 5.65
N ASN A 111 -10.05 6.68 6.96
CA ASN A 111 -11.04 7.56 7.58
C ASN A 111 -10.56 9.01 7.75
N ILE A 112 -9.31 9.30 7.45
CA ILE A 112 -8.71 10.63 7.64
C ILE A 112 -8.58 11.31 6.28
N SER A 113 -8.74 12.64 6.27
CA SER A 113 -8.48 13.46 5.09
C SER A 113 -7.42 14.50 5.44
N ASN A 114 -6.36 14.55 4.66
CA ASN A 114 -5.29 15.53 4.81
C ASN A 114 -4.55 15.71 3.48
N GLU A 115 -3.39 16.38 3.51
CA GLU A 115 -2.59 16.66 2.32
C GLU A 115 -2.04 15.41 1.63
N LEU A 116 -1.94 14.28 2.34
CA LEU A 116 -1.48 13.01 1.76
C LEU A 116 -2.61 12.19 1.13
N THR A 117 -3.87 12.63 1.28
CA THR A 117 -5.02 11.91 0.74
C THR A 117 -5.08 12.02 -0.78
N LEU A 118 -5.28 10.88 -1.43
CA LEU A 118 -5.50 10.79 -2.87
C LEU A 118 -6.94 10.37 -3.14
N SER A 119 -7.64 11.11 -4.00
CA SER A 119 -9.04 10.80 -4.35
C SER A 119 -9.15 9.51 -5.17
N SER A 120 -8.10 9.15 -5.89
CA SER A 120 -8.04 7.93 -6.67
C SER A 120 -6.58 7.53 -6.89
N HIS A 121 -6.37 6.27 -7.26
CA HIS A 121 -5.05 5.77 -7.61
C HIS A 121 -4.98 5.54 -9.12
N ASN A 122 -3.83 5.84 -9.68
CA ASN A 122 -3.58 5.67 -11.11
C ASN A 122 -2.94 4.32 -11.39
N TRP A 123 -3.15 3.85 -12.61
CA TRP A 123 -2.46 2.68 -13.13
C TRP A 123 -1.09 3.06 -13.70
N ILE A 124 -0.18 2.14 -13.61
CA ILE A 124 1.13 2.27 -14.26
C ILE A 124 1.49 1.01 -15.04
#